data_9962c7f98a9af318ec1288cab6f1ee1b
#
_entry.id   9962c7f98a9af318ec1288cab6f1ee1b
#
_cell.length_a   1.000
_cell.length_b   1.000
_cell.length_c   1.000
_cell.angle_alpha   90.00
_cell.angle_beta   90.00
_cell.angle_gamma   90.00
#
_symmetry.space_group_name_H-M   'P 1'
#
loop_
_entity.id
_entity.type
_entity.pdbx_description
1 polymer ?
#
loop_
_entity_poly.entity_id
_entity_poly.type
_entity_poly.pdbx_seq_one_letter_code
_entity_poly.pdbx_strand_id
1 'polypeptide(L)'
;MQKYTFLSRLINTGCVAVIRGENLQAAIRTCDAVIAGGITGIEFTFTIPHADKALKELTEKYDSQKSIVIGAGTVLDAVTARLAILAGAKFIVSPSFNPDVAKICNLYAIPYTPGVFTPTEIQQALEAGVDLVKIFPGSVAGLPMIQALKGPFPTLAIMPTGGVSLDNMEAWFSAGATLVGAGSNLVEAAAHGNFDQVTATALKDRKKVDQIKQSRR
;
A
#
# COMPACT_ATOMS: atom_id res chain seq x y z
N MET A 1 0.61 -11.09 -18.62
CA MET A 1 0.33 -9.67 -18.29
C MET A 1 0.61 -9.40 -16.81
N GLN A 2 1.89 -9.28 -16.47
CA GLN A 2 2.40 -9.23 -15.08
C GLN A 2 1.80 -8.08 -14.24
N LYS A 3 1.72 -6.85 -14.80
CA LYS A 3 1.16 -5.66 -14.12
C LYS A 3 -0.23 -5.95 -13.57
N TYR A 4 -1.13 -6.48 -14.40
CA TYR A 4 -2.51 -6.75 -13.99
C TYR A 4 -2.63 -7.87 -12.94
N THR A 5 -1.76 -8.88 -13.03
CA THR A 5 -1.70 -9.93 -12.02
C THR A 5 -1.31 -9.37 -10.66
N PHE A 6 -0.28 -8.53 -10.60
CA PHE A 6 0.14 -7.91 -9.34
C PHE A 6 -0.89 -6.90 -8.81
N LEU A 7 -1.48 -6.08 -9.69
CA LEU A 7 -2.53 -5.14 -9.30
C LEU A 7 -3.77 -5.86 -8.74
N SER A 8 -4.24 -6.90 -9.43
CA SER A 8 -5.38 -7.69 -8.95
C SER A 8 -5.10 -8.34 -7.59
N ARG A 9 -3.90 -8.91 -7.41
CA ARG A 9 -3.49 -9.47 -6.11
C ARG A 9 -3.44 -8.40 -5.04
N LEU A 10 -2.88 -7.21 -5.32
CA LEU A 10 -2.82 -6.08 -4.40
C LEU A 10 -4.23 -5.64 -3.97
N ILE A 11 -5.14 -5.41 -4.93
CA ILE A 11 -6.54 -5.03 -4.64
C ILE A 11 -7.22 -6.11 -3.80
N ASN A 12 -6.95 -7.38 -4.09
CA ASN A 12 -7.53 -8.51 -3.35
C ASN A 12 -7.03 -8.60 -1.90
N THR A 13 -5.94 -7.95 -1.51
CA THR A 13 -5.57 -7.88 -0.09
C THR A 13 -6.58 -7.08 0.72
N GLY A 14 -7.14 -6.02 0.14
CA GLY A 14 -8.07 -5.08 0.77
C GLY A 14 -7.44 -4.12 1.76
N CYS A 15 -6.28 -4.47 2.32
CA CYS A 15 -5.50 -3.63 3.21
C CYS A 15 -4.01 -3.80 2.90
N VAL A 16 -3.29 -2.68 2.82
CA VAL A 16 -1.83 -2.62 2.66
C VAL A 16 -1.24 -2.05 3.95
N ALA A 17 -0.39 -2.83 4.60
CA ALA A 17 0.36 -2.35 5.75
C ALA A 17 1.55 -1.48 5.29
N VAL A 18 1.61 -0.25 5.77
CA VAL A 18 2.72 0.68 5.50
C VAL A 18 3.77 0.51 6.59
N ILE A 19 4.89 -0.13 6.25
CA ILE A 19 5.96 -0.45 7.19
C ILE A 19 6.99 0.67 7.19
N ARG A 20 7.19 1.24 8.36
CA ARG A 20 8.23 2.21 8.69
C ARG A 20 9.06 1.66 9.84
N GLY A 21 10.28 2.15 10.02
CA GLY A 21 11.12 1.73 11.13
C GLY A 21 12.44 2.50 11.13
N GLU A 22 13.08 2.55 12.29
CA GLU A 22 14.38 3.20 12.47
C GLU A 22 15.54 2.32 12.00
N ASN A 23 15.33 1.00 12.02
CA ASN A 23 16.34 0.04 11.59
C ASN A 23 15.75 -1.13 10.81
N LEU A 24 16.61 -1.76 10.04
CA LEU A 24 16.26 -2.83 9.10
C LEU A 24 15.62 -4.05 9.78
N GLN A 25 16.21 -4.53 10.88
CA GLN A 25 15.77 -5.75 11.55
C GLN A 25 14.38 -5.59 12.20
N ALA A 26 14.15 -4.44 12.84
CA ALA A 26 12.84 -4.14 13.39
C ALA A 26 11.78 -4.06 12.29
N ALA A 27 12.10 -3.46 11.14
CA ALA A 27 11.17 -3.36 10.02
C ALA A 27 10.86 -4.74 9.41
N ILE A 28 11.85 -5.62 9.24
CA ILE A 28 11.64 -7.01 8.78
C ILE A 28 10.73 -7.77 9.76
N ARG A 29 11.03 -7.71 11.06
CA ARG A 29 10.20 -8.34 12.10
C ARG A 29 8.77 -7.78 12.12
N THR A 30 8.61 -6.49 11.86
CA THR A 30 7.28 -5.88 11.74
C THR A 30 6.51 -6.46 10.55
N CYS A 31 7.17 -6.61 9.39
CA CYS A 31 6.57 -7.29 8.23
C CYS A 31 6.12 -8.70 8.58
N ASP A 32 6.99 -9.48 9.21
CA ASP A 32 6.70 -10.86 9.60
C ASP A 32 5.49 -10.93 10.54
N ALA A 33 5.43 -10.04 11.53
CA ALA A 33 4.32 -9.97 12.49
C ALA A 33 2.99 -9.59 11.82
N VAL A 34 3.00 -8.63 10.90
CA VAL A 34 1.84 -8.21 10.12
C VAL A 34 1.33 -9.34 9.22
N ILE A 35 2.24 -10.03 8.55
CA ILE A 35 1.90 -11.19 7.69
C ILE A 35 1.34 -12.33 8.53
N ALA A 36 1.93 -12.62 9.68
CA ALA A 36 1.43 -13.62 10.62
C ALA A 36 0.01 -13.31 11.11
N GLY A 37 -0.35 -12.03 11.24
CA GLY A 37 -1.72 -11.56 11.53
C GLY A 37 -2.67 -11.60 10.34
N GLY A 38 -2.20 -12.01 9.13
CA GLY A 38 -3.04 -12.22 7.95
C GLY A 38 -3.18 -11.03 7.01
N ILE A 39 -2.51 -9.89 7.26
CA ILE A 39 -2.41 -8.79 6.30
C ILE A 39 -1.33 -9.16 5.29
N THR A 40 -1.71 -9.28 4.02
CA THR A 40 -0.86 -9.83 2.96
C THR A 40 -0.37 -8.79 1.95
N GLY A 41 -0.86 -7.55 2.01
CA GLY A 41 -0.34 -6.40 1.27
C GLY A 41 0.69 -5.64 2.12
N ILE A 42 1.92 -5.54 1.67
CA ILE A 42 3.03 -4.90 2.43
C ILE A 42 3.66 -3.80 1.58
N GLU A 43 3.58 -2.56 2.04
CA GLU A 43 4.32 -1.40 1.53
C GLU A 43 5.56 -1.17 2.41
N PHE A 44 6.73 -1.66 1.99
CA PHE A 44 8.00 -1.45 2.70
C PHE A 44 8.59 -0.10 2.28
N THR A 45 8.75 0.84 3.22
CA THR A 45 9.11 2.22 2.86
C THR A 45 10.62 2.42 2.69
N PHE A 46 11.01 3.15 1.66
CA PHE A 46 12.40 3.51 1.35
C PHE A 46 12.94 4.67 2.22
N THR A 47 12.23 5.02 3.27
CA THR A 47 12.75 5.85 4.37
C THR A 47 13.61 5.05 5.35
N ILE A 48 13.54 3.72 5.29
CA ILE A 48 14.34 2.82 6.13
C ILE A 48 15.74 2.70 5.49
N PRO A 49 16.83 2.86 6.26
CA PRO A 49 18.19 2.65 5.75
C PRO A 49 18.35 1.23 5.16
N HIS A 50 18.98 1.13 4.00
CA HIS A 50 19.18 -0.16 3.28
C HIS A 50 17.88 -0.90 2.94
N ALA A 51 16.80 -0.16 2.65
CA ALA A 51 15.49 -0.73 2.35
C ALA A 51 15.52 -1.72 1.17
N ASP A 52 16.38 -1.50 0.19
CA ASP A 52 16.59 -2.40 -0.96
C ASP A 52 17.00 -3.81 -0.53
N LYS A 53 17.89 -3.93 0.45
CA LYS A 53 18.35 -5.23 1.00
C LYS A 53 17.24 -5.97 1.74
N ALA A 54 16.51 -5.25 2.61
CA ALA A 54 15.37 -5.84 3.32
C ALA A 54 14.24 -6.24 2.38
N LEU A 55 13.96 -5.40 1.40
CA LEU A 55 12.92 -5.70 0.41
C LEU A 55 13.27 -6.96 -0.36
N LYS A 56 14.54 -7.14 -0.76
CA LYS A 56 15.02 -8.34 -1.42
C LYS A 56 14.84 -9.58 -0.52
N GLU A 57 15.30 -9.52 0.73
CA GLU A 57 15.15 -10.60 1.71
C GLU A 57 13.68 -11.00 1.88
N LEU A 58 12.79 -10.03 2.08
CA LEU A 58 11.36 -10.27 2.27
C LEU A 58 10.70 -10.86 1.01
N THR A 59 11.05 -10.34 -0.18
CA THR A 59 10.47 -10.84 -1.43
C THR A 59 10.92 -12.26 -1.75
N GLU A 60 12.17 -12.63 -1.44
CA GLU A 60 12.69 -14.00 -1.57
C GLU A 60 12.04 -14.93 -0.52
N LYS A 61 11.96 -14.51 0.73
CA LYS A 61 11.34 -15.27 1.84
C LYS A 61 9.90 -15.67 1.55
N TYR A 62 9.13 -14.78 0.95
CA TYR A 62 7.69 -14.97 0.72
C TYR A 62 7.34 -15.31 -0.74
N ASP A 63 8.31 -15.59 -1.62
CA ASP A 63 8.03 -15.80 -3.06
C ASP A 63 7.07 -16.96 -3.35
N SER A 64 7.15 -18.03 -2.58
CA SER A 64 6.25 -19.19 -2.71
C SER A 64 4.81 -18.90 -2.29
N GLN A 65 4.57 -17.90 -1.44
CA GLN A 65 3.26 -17.54 -0.91
C GLN A 65 2.58 -16.50 -1.79
N LYS A 66 1.89 -16.95 -2.85
CA LYS A 66 1.31 -16.06 -3.87
C LYS A 66 0.23 -15.10 -3.36
N SER A 67 -0.36 -15.33 -2.19
CA SER A 67 -1.27 -14.39 -1.54
C SER A 67 -0.57 -13.15 -0.98
N ILE A 68 0.71 -13.24 -0.64
CA ILE A 68 1.50 -12.12 -0.11
C ILE A 68 2.02 -11.26 -1.27
N VAL A 69 1.80 -9.96 -1.18
CA VAL A 69 2.22 -8.98 -2.19
C VAL A 69 3.05 -7.91 -1.50
N ILE A 70 4.36 -7.94 -1.73
CA ILE A 70 5.32 -7.00 -1.14
C ILE A 70 5.74 -5.99 -2.20
N GLY A 71 5.63 -4.71 -1.87
CA GLY A 71 6.06 -3.60 -2.71
C GLY A 71 6.85 -2.55 -1.93
N ALA A 72 7.35 -1.57 -2.67
CA ALA A 72 8.12 -0.46 -2.10
C ALA A 72 7.26 0.80 -1.96
N GLY A 73 7.38 1.48 -0.83
CA GLY A 73 6.74 2.76 -0.56
C GLY A 73 7.73 3.90 -0.35
N THR A 74 7.20 5.13 -0.39
CA THR A 74 7.98 6.37 -0.33
C THR A 74 9.07 6.44 -1.41
N VAL A 75 8.72 5.95 -2.60
CA VAL A 75 9.58 5.99 -3.77
C VAL A 75 9.39 7.34 -4.46
N LEU A 76 10.42 8.20 -4.48
CA LEU A 76 10.28 9.59 -4.91
C LEU A 76 10.80 9.84 -6.34
N ASP A 77 11.59 8.91 -6.89
CA ASP A 77 12.27 9.07 -8.18
C ASP A 77 12.40 7.73 -8.94
N ALA A 78 12.74 7.83 -10.22
CA ALA A 78 12.87 6.68 -11.11
C ALA A 78 14.03 5.74 -10.75
N VAL A 79 15.11 6.26 -10.16
CA VAL A 79 16.26 5.45 -9.75
C VAL A 79 15.88 4.57 -8.57
N THR A 80 15.25 5.16 -7.55
CA THR A 80 14.71 4.43 -6.40
C THR A 80 13.66 3.41 -6.83
N ALA A 81 12.77 3.76 -7.78
CA ALA A 81 11.80 2.82 -8.34
C ALA A 81 12.49 1.63 -9.01
N ARG A 82 13.54 1.88 -9.80
CA ARG A 82 14.29 0.80 -10.45
C ARG A 82 14.99 -0.11 -9.45
N LEU A 83 15.61 0.44 -8.40
CA LEU A 83 16.23 -0.34 -7.33
C LEU A 83 15.20 -1.23 -6.61
N ALA A 84 14.04 -0.68 -6.29
CA ALA A 84 12.96 -1.44 -5.67
C ALA A 84 12.46 -2.60 -6.56
N ILE A 85 12.33 -2.37 -7.87
CA ILE A 85 11.94 -3.39 -8.85
C ILE A 85 12.99 -4.51 -8.92
N LEU A 86 14.28 -4.15 -8.94
CA LEU A 86 15.38 -5.13 -8.90
C LEU A 86 15.41 -5.95 -7.61
N ALA A 87 15.03 -5.33 -6.49
CA ALA A 87 14.87 -6.02 -5.20
C ALA A 87 13.60 -6.88 -5.11
N GLY A 88 12.80 -6.97 -6.19
CA GLY A 88 11.65 -7.86 -6.29
C GLY A 88 10.30 -7.24 -5.95
N ALA A 89 10.21 -5.90 -5.79
CA ALA A 89 8.94 -5.22 -5.54
C ALA A 89 7.86 -5.61 -6.56
N LYS A 90 6.68 -5.96 -6.08
CA LYS A 90 5.52 -6.31 -6.92
C LYS A 90 4.59 -5.12 -7.19
N PHE A 91 4.79 -4.00 -6.50
CA PHE A 91 4.15 -2.71 -6.74
C PHE A 91 5.01 -1.59 -6.16
N ILE A 92 4.80 -0.36 -6.65
CA ILE A 92 5.50 0.84 -6.20
C ILE A 92 4.46 1.85 -5.69
N VAL A 93 4.75 2.49 -4.55
CA VAL A 93 3.94 3.56 -3.97
C VAL A 93 4.78 4.79 -3.74
N SER A 94 4.23 5.95 -4.06
CA SER A 94 4.83 7.26 -3.79
C SER A 94 3.90 8.11 -2.91
N PRO A 95 4.41 9.10 -2.18
CA PRO A 95 3.57 10.07 -1.48
C PRO A 95 2.99 11.13 -2.43
N SER A 96 3.54 11.27 -3.64
CA SER A 96 3.15 12.21 -4.69
C SER A 96 3.24 11.54 -6.06
N PHE A 97 2.62 12.13 -7.09
CA PHE A 97 2.77 11.66 -8.46
C PHE A 97 4.12 12.12 -9.05
N ASN A 98 4.84 11.19 -9.66
CA ASN A 98 6.06 11.45 -10.43
C ASN A 98 5.98 10.71 -11.78
N PRO A 99 5.98 11.45 -12.92
CA PRO A 99 5.84 10.86 -14.25
C PRO A 99 7.02 9.94 -14.64
N ASP A 100 8.22 10.19 -14.13
CA ASP A 100 9.37 9.34 -14.43
C ASP A 100 9.31 8.00 -13.66
N VAL A 101 8.75 8.00 -12.45
CA VAL A 101 8.41 6.75 -11.74
C VAL A 101 7.36 5.97 -12.53
N ALA A 102 6.32 6.64 -13.06
CA ALA A 102 5.29 5.98 -13.88
C ALA A 102 5.90 5.33 -15.14
N LYS A 103 6.81 6.03 -15.84
CA LYS A 103 7.51 5.49 -17.02
C LYS A 103 8.30 4.22 -16.69
N ILE A 104 9.09 4.23 -15.61
CA ILE A 104 9.87 3.06 -15.17
C ILE A 104 8.95 1.90 -14.79
N CYS A 105 7.90 2.15 -14.02
CA CYS A 105 6.94 1.13 -13.63
C CYS A 105 6.24 0.50 -14.84
N ASN A 106 5.82 1.31 -15.81
CA ASN A 106 5.22 0.81 -17.04
C ASN A 106 6.20 -0.02 -17.86
N LEU A 107 7.47 0.42 -18.00
CA LEU A 107 8.51 -0.30 -18.73
C LEU A 107 8.73 -1.71 -18.18
N TYR A 108 8.69 -1.87 -16.85
CA TYR A 108 8.90 -3.16 -16.18
C TYR A 108 7.61 -3.87 -15.79
N ALA A 109 6.45 -3.39 -16.26
CA ALA A 109 5.13 -3.97 -16.00
C ALA A 109 4.84 -4.16 -14.50
N ILE A 110 5.20 -3.17 -13.67
CA ILE A 110 4.94 -3.10 -12.23
C ILE A 110 3.83 -2.07 -11.97
N PRO A 111 2.80 -2.36 -11.15
CA PRO A 111 1.80 -1.39 -10.75
C PRO A 111 2.43 -0.21 -10.00
N TYR A 112 2.04 1.02 -10.37
CA TYR A 112 2.41 2.23 -9.66
C TYR A 112 1.17 2.84 -8.99
N THR A 113 1.26 3.15 -7.71
CA THR A 113 0.21 3.76 -6.90
C THR A 113 0.74 5.09 -6.34
N PRO A 114 0.68 6.19 -7.13
CA PRO A 114 1.12 7.51 -6.70
C PRO A 114 0.18 8.11 -5.65
N GLY A 115 0.74 8.91 -4.74
CA GLY A 115 -0.02 9.83 -3.91
C GLY A 115 -0.56 10.99 -4.74
N VAL A 116 -1.81 11.35 -4.52
CA VAL A 116 -2.50 12.47 -5.15
C VAL A 116 -3.45 13.11 -4.14
N PHE A 117 -3.75 14.38 -4.32
CA PHE A 117 -4.67 15.13 -3.45
C PHE A 117 -5.65 16.00 -4.24
N THR A 118 -5.41 16.26 -5.52
CA THR A 118 -6.25 17.13 -6.36
C THR A 118 -6.75 16.41 -7.61
N PRO A 119 -7.88 16.85 -8.21
CA PRO A 119 -8.34 16.32 -9.49
C PRO A 119 -7.29 16.42 -10.61
N THR A 120 -6.49 17.48 -10.63
CA THR A 120 -5.41 17.65 -11.63
C THR A 120 -4.34 16.56 -11.50
N GLU A 121 -3.88 16.28 -10.28
CA GLU A 121 -2.90 15.21 -10.04
C GLU A 121 -3.47 13.82 -10.38
N ILE A 122 -4.74 13.59 -10.11
CA ILE A 122 -5.44 12.35 -10.49
C ILE A 122 -5.47 12.21 -12.01
N GLN A 123 -5.86 13.25 -12.73
CA GLN A 123 -5.89 13.23 -14.19
C GLN A 123 -4.51 12.93 -14.77
N GLN A 124 -3.46 13.63 -14.32
CA GLN A 124 -2.09 13.39 -14.75
C GLN A 124 -1.62 11.95 -14.47
N ALA A 125 -1.98 11.39 -13.32
CA ALA A 125 -1.67 10.01 -12.99
C ALA A 125 -2.38 9.02 -13.93
N LEU A 126 -3.66 9.23 -14.22
CA LEU A 126 -4.45 8.39 -15.14
C LEU A 126 -3.90 8.45 -16.57
N GLU A 127 -3.55 9.65 -17.06
CA GLU A 127 -2.92 9.85 -18.38
C GLU A 127 -1.56 9.13 -18.48
N ALA A 128 -0.84 8.99 -17.36
CA ALA A 128 0.40 8.21 -17.29
C ALA A 128 0.19 6.68 -17.13
N GLY A 129 -1.06 6.19 -17.22
CA GLY A 129 -1.38 4.77 -17.16
C GLY A 129 -1.41 4.18 -15.73
N VAL A 130 -1.71 5.02 -14.74
CA VAL A 130 -1.93 4.58 -13.35
C VAL A 130 -3.34 3.98 -13.23
N ASP A 131 -3.45 2.81 -12.60
CA ASP A 131 -4.73 2.10 -12.41
C ASP A 131 -5.31 2.27 -11.00
N LEU A 132 -4.46 2.63 -10.02
CA LEU A 132 -4.81 2.79 -8.61
C LEU A 132 -4.07 4.01 -8.06
N VAL A 133 -4.78 4.95 -7.45
CA VAL A 133 -4.17 6.12 -6.79
C VAL A 133 -4.25 6.01 -5.28
N LYS A 134 -3.24 6.57 -4.61
CA LYS A 134 -3.21 6.75 -3.16
C LYS A 134 -3.71 8.15 -2.83
N ILE A 135 -4.78 8.30 -2.05
CA ILE A 135 -5.16 9.59 -1.49
C ILE A 135 -4.36 9.81 -0.21
N PHE A 136 -3.49 10.83 -0.22
CA PHE A 136 -2.55 11.07 0.87
C PHE A 136 -2.29 12.58 1.11
N PRO A 137 -2.37 13.08 2.38
CA PRO A 137 -2.72 12.34 3.59
C PRO A 137 -4.25 12.11 3.72
N GLY A 138 -4.65 10.85 3.93
CA GLY A 138 -6.07 10.49 4.06
C GLY A 138 -6.76 11.19 5.23
N SER A 139 -6.06 11.38 6.37
CA SER A 139 -6.56 12.10 7.54
C SER A 139 -6.96 13.55 7.26
N VAL A 140 -6.35 14.18 6.25
CA VAL A 140 -6.68 15.55 5.81
C VAL A 140 -7.79 15.52 4.76
N ALA A 141 -7.74 14.57 3.82
CA ALA A 141 -8.73 14.43 2.75
C ALA A 141 -10.14 14.12 3.29
N GLY A 142 -10.22 13.18 4.22
CA GLY A 142 -11.48 12.72 4.79
C GLY A 142 -12.35 11.92 3.81
N LEU A 143 -13.44 11.36 4.34
CA LEU A 143 -14.40 10.57 3.56
C LEU A 143 -15.12 11.38 2.46
N PRO A 144 -15.51 12.66 2.69
CA PRO A 144 -16.19 13.46 1.67
C PRO A 144 -15.37 13.62 0.38
N MET A 145 -14.04 13.71 0.47
CA MET A 145 -13.19 13.80 -0.70
C MET A 145 -13.27 12.54 -1.57
N ILE A 146 -13.24 11.35 -0.96
CA ILE A 146 -13.35 10.09 -1.70
C ILE A 146 -14.66 10.03 -2.49
N GLN A 147 -15.75 10.42 -1.85
CA GLN A 147 -17.09 10.46 -2.49
C GLN A 147 -17.13 11.47 -3.63
N ALA A 148 -16.63 12.69 -3.41
CA ALA A 148 -16.62 13.76 -4.40
C ALA A 148 -15.82 13.39 -5.66
N LEU A 149 -14.68 12.70 -5.51
CA LEU A 149 -13.84 12.26 -6.62
C LEU A 149 -14.52 11.24 -7.53
N LYS A 150 -15.48 10.47 -7.02
CA LYS A 150 -16.25 9.51 -7.84
C LYS A 150 -17.19 10.16 -8.85
N GLY A 151 -17.53 11.43 -8.69
CA GLY A 151 -18.31 12.20 -9.67
C GLY A 151 -17.56 12.34 -11.00
N PRO A 152 -16.43 13.07 -11.03
CA PRO A 152 -15.63 13.26 -12.25
C PRO A 152 -14.85 12.01 -12.67
N PHE A 153 -14.55 11.08 -11.76
CA PHE A 153 -13.74 9.89 -12.01
C PHE A 153 -14.47 8.61 -11.51
N PRO A 154 -15.57 8.18 -12.15
CA PRO A 154 -16.44 7.11 -11.63
C PRO A 154 -15.74 5.74 -11.54
N THR A 155 -14.74 5.49 -12.39
CA THR A 155 -13.97 4.22 -12.43
C THR A 155 -12.69 4.25 -11.61
N LEU A 156 -12.35 5.39 -10.98
CA LEU A 156 -11.11 5.57 -10.24
C LEU A 156 -10.98 4.55 -9.09
N ALA A 157 -9.91 3.75 -9.09
CA ALA A 157 -9.55 2.92 -7.95
C ALA A 157 -8.74 3.77 -6.95
N ILE A 158 -9.13 3.71 -5.67
CA ILE A 158 -8.61 4.60 -4.62
C ILE A 158 -8.12 3.79 -3.42
N MET A 159 -6.93 4.14 -2.93
CA MET A 159 -6.33 3.67 -1.68
C MET A 159 -6.09 4.85 -0.73
N PRO A 160 -7.04 5.23 0.14
CA PRO A 160 -6.76 6.22 1.18
C PRO A 160 -5.69 5.69 2.13
N THR A 161 -4.73 6.55 2.47
CA THR A 161 -3.61 6.20 3.36
C THR A 161 -3.33 7.36 4.32
N GLY A 162 -3.12 7.04 5.59
CA GLY A 162 -2.99 8.01 6.68
C GLY A 162 -4.32 8.23 7.39
N GLY A 163 -4.35 7.98 8.69
CA GLY A 163 -5.56 8.07 9.51
C GLY A 163 -6.52 6.89 9.38
N VAL A 164 -6.16 5.84 8.64
CA VAL A 164 -6.95 4.59 8.60
C VAL A 164 -6.72 3.79 9.87
N SER A 165 -7.83 3.33 10.47
CA SER A 165 -7.84 2.51 11.68
C SER A 165 -8.92 1.44 11.60
N LEU A 166 -8.90 0.47 12.53
CA LEU A 166 -9.94 -0.55 12.66
C LEU A 166 -11.35 0.07 12.75
N ASP A 167 -11.49 1.18 13.49
CA ASP A 167 -12.78 1.81 13.79
C ASP A 167 -13.38 2.52 12.57
N ASN A 168 -12.53 3.09 11.68
CA ASN A 168 -12.99 3.88 10.53
C ASN A 168 -12.85 3.16 9.18
N MET A 169 -12.27 1.97 9.16
CA MET A 169 -11.98 1.22 7.92
C MET A 169 -13.24 0.99 7.08
N GLU A 170 -14.35 0.61 7.70
CA GLU A 170 -15.64 0.38 7.01
C GLU A 170 -16.18 1.66 6.35
N ALA A 171 -16.02 2.81 7.00
CA ALA A 171 -16.43 4.09 6.46
C ALA A 171 -15.63 4.47 5.19
N TRP A 172 -14.31 4.19 5.16
CA TRP A 172 -13.51 4.39 3.96
C TRP A 172 -13.98 3.55 2.78
N PHE A 173 -14.26 2.27 3.03
CA PHE A 173 -14.81 1.41 1.98
C PHE A 173 -16.20 1.88 1.53
N SER A 174 -17.08 2.29 2.46
CA SER A 174 -18.42 2.82 2.15
C SER A 174 -18.36 4.10 1.34
N ALA A 175 -17.34 4.94 1.57
CA ALA A 175 -17.09 6.14 0.77
C ALA A 175 -16.60 5.85 -0.66
N GLY A 176 -16.21 4.61 -0.97
CA GLY A 176 -15.78 4.20 -2.30
C GLY A 176 -14.31 3.81 -2.44
N ALA A 177 -13.59 3.62 -1.33
CA ALA A 177 -12.24 3.08 -1.38
C ALA A 177 -12.22 1.66 -1.96
N THR A 178 -11.22 1.36 -2.77
CA THR A 178 -10.98 0.03 -3.36
C THR A 178 -10.24 -0.87 -2.38
N LEU A 179 -9.25 -0.31 -1.70
CA LEU A 179 -8.50 -0.90 -0.60
C LEU A 179 -8.00 0.25 0.29
N VAL A 180 -7.41 -0.06 1.43
CA VAL A 180 -6.90 0.96 2.37
C VAL A 180 -5.42 0.75 2.68
N GLY A 181 -4.69 1.84 2.96
CA GLY A 181 -3.34 1.81 3.47
C GLY A 181 -3.32 2.08 4.98
N ALA A 182 -2.98 1.06 5.78
CA ALA A 182 -2.88 1.16 7.23
C ALA A 182 -1.41 1.33 7.65
N GLY A 183 -1.11 2.34 8.44
CA GLY A 183 0.23 2.66 8.92
C GLY A 183 0.34 2.61 10.44
N SER A 184 0.53 3.78 11.07
CA SER A 184 0.89 3.90 12.50
C SER A 184 0.03 3.05 13.44
N ASN A 185 -1.29 3.10 13.32
CA ASN A 185 -2.20 2.35 14.19
C ASN A 185 -1.99 0.82 14.13
N LEU A 186 -1.55 0.30 12.98
CA LEU A 186 -1.28 -1.12 12.80
C LEU A 186 0.08 -1.54 13.40
N VAL A 187 1.11 -0.69 13.22
CA VAL A 187 2.50 -1.07 13.50
C VAL A 187 3.13 -0.33 14.69
N GLU A 188 2.39 0.54 15.39
CA GLU A 188 2.90 1.37 16.48
C GLU A 188 3.63 0.55 17.57
N ALA A 189 3.08 -0.59 17.93
CA ALA A 189 3.67 -1.46 18.96
C ALA A 189 5.06 -1.99 18.61
N ALA A 190 5.43 -2.01 17.33
CA ALA A 190 6.77 -2.41 16.89
C ALA A 190 7.86 -1.42 17.35
N ALA A 191 7.54 -0.13 17.51
CA ALA A 191 8.47 0.86 18.04
C ALA A 191 8.96 0.52 19.47
N HIS A 192 8.16 -0.24 20.21
CA HIS A 192 8.46 -0.74 21.55
C HIS A 192 8.88 -2.21 21.56
N GLY A 193 9.18 -2.80 20.39
CA GLY A 193 9.57 -4.20 20.25
C GLY A 193 8.45 -5.23 20.49
N ASN A 194 7.20 -4.79 20.61
CA ASN A 194 6.05 -5.67 20.87
C ASN A 194 5.43 -6.18 19.55
N PHE A 195 6.07 -7.16 18.94
CA PHE A 195 5.64 -7.74 17.66
C PHE A 195 4.40 -8.65 17.81
N ASP A 196 4.18 -9.23 18.98
CA ASP A 196 2.97 -10.01 19.26
C ASP A 196 1.72 -9.11 19.21
N GLN A 197 1.83 -7.91 19.75
CA GLN A 197 0.76 -6.91 19.66
C GLN A 197 0.50 -6.47 18.21
N VAL A 198 1.56 -6.32 17.38
CA VAL A 198 1.41 -6.05 15.95
C VAL A 198 0.63 -7.18 15.27
N THR A 199 0.98 -8.43 15.54
CA THR A 199 0.26 -9.60 15.00
C THR A 199 -1.21 -9.60 15.44
N ALA A 200 -1.48 -9.32 16.71
CA ALA A 200 -2.85 -9.28 17.24
C ALA A 200 -3.69 -8.16 16.59
N THR A 201 -3.07 -6.97 16.34
CA THR A 201 -3.73 -5.85 15.65
C THR A 201 -4.00 -6.21 14.20
N ALA A 202 -3.01 -6.75 13.49
CA ALA A 202 -3.14 -7.18 12.10
C ALA A 202 -4.26 -8.23 11.92
N LEU A 203 -4.40 -9.15 12.88
CA LEU A 203 -5.48 -10.14 12.88
C LEU A 203 -6.87 -9.50 12.99
N LYS A 204 -7.02 -8.47 13.81
CA LYS A 204 -8.28 -7.70 13.92
C LYS A 204 -8.61 -6.98 12.64
N ASP A 205 -7.62 -6.26 12.07
CA ASP A 205 -7.76 -5.55 10.81
C ASP A 205 -8.10 -6.50 9.66
N ARG A 206 -7.45 -7.67 9.60
CA ARG A 206 -7.75 -8.70 8.59
C ARG A 206 -9.19 -9.19 8.69
N LYS A 207 -9.66 -9.52 9.88
CA LYS A 207 -11.05 -9.94 10.12
C LYS A 207 -12.04 -8.87 9.68
N LYS A 208 -11.76 -7.60 9.99
CA LYS A 208 -12.63 -6.48 9.57
C LYS A 208 -12.67 -6.33 8.06
N VAL A 209 -11.53 -6.43 7.38
CA VAL A 209 -11.46 -6.41 5.91
C VAL A 209 -12.29 -7.54 5.29
N ASP A 210 -12.20 -8.76 5.85
CA ASP A 210 -12.95 -9.90 5.35
C ASP A 210 -14.47 -9.72 5.50
N GLN A 211 -14.92 -9.20 6.65
CA GLN A 211 -16.32 -8.87 6.90
C GLN A 211 -16.85 -7.83 5.88
N ILE A 212 -16.09 -6.74 5.67
CA ILE A 212 -16.44 -5.69 4.71
C ILE A 212 -16.55 -6.27 3.28
N LYS A 213 -15.62 -7.12 2.89
CA LYS A 213 -15.64 -7.75 1.57
C LYS A 213 -16.81 -8.71 1.38
N GLN A 214 -17.22 -9.42 2.41
CA GLN A 214 -18.38 -10.32 2.36
C GLN A 214 -19.69 -9.53 2.22
N SER A 215 -19.83 -8.39 2.90
CA SER A 215 -21.04 -7.56 2.83
C SER A 215 -21.19 -6.79 1.51
N ARG A 216 -20.14 -6.72 0.67
CA ARG A 216 -20.12 -6.01 -0.62
C ARG A 216 -20.26 -6.93 -1.85
N ARG A 217 -20.35 -8.22 -1.63
CA ARG A 217 -20.64 -9.24 -2.67
C ARG A 217 -22.14 -9.41 -2.84
#